data_89ae7d3e58899caa7518dd7142717585
#
_entry.id   89ae7d3e58899caa7518dd7142717585
#
_cell.length_a   1.000
_cell.length_b   1.000
_cell.length_c   1.000
_cell.angle_alpha   90.00
_cell.angle_beta   90.00
_cell.angle_gamma   90.00
#
_symmetry.space_group_name_H-M   'P 1'
#
loop_
_entity.id
_entity.type
_entity.pdbx_description
1 polymer ?
#
loop_
_entity_poly.entity_id
_entity_poly.type
_entity_poly.pdbx_seq_one_letter_code
_entity_poly.pdbx_strand_id
1 'polypeptide(L)'
;MKTFKLDNWLPTTKKEVEARGWDYLDVILFSGDAYVDHPSFGAAVIGRVLEAEGLRVAIVPQPDWRGDYRDFKKLGVPRLFFGVSAGAMDSMINHYTANKRLRSDDAYTPDQRPGMRPDYPSIVYTKILKELYPDVPVVLGSIEASLRRLTHYDYWQDKLLPGILASSPADLLIYGMGEKPIKELVRRLKSGIPFNEIKDIRQTVYLTDKEDAKDDDIVLFSHEECLKDKLKQAKNFRHIEEESNKYNASRILQKVGKQMIVVNPPFPPMTEAEIDASYDLPYTRLPHPKYKGKVIPAFEMIKFSVNIHRGCFGGCAFCTISAHQGKFIASRSKESILKEVKAITEMPDFKGYLSDLGGPSANMYRMKGKDERICAKCKKPSCISPVVCKNLNADHTPLLDIYKAVDRLPGIKKSFIGSGVRYDLLLHRYADESLNKAAQTYTEELIARHVSGRLKVAPEHTQDEVLKQMRKPSFSQFGQFKKIFDKVNRQYGLNQQLIPYFISSHPGCTEADMAELAVITKSLHFQLEQVQDFTPTPMTLATEMYYTGYHPYTLEKVYTARSKEQKLAQRQFFFWYKPESRRQITQVLQKMGRKDLIEKLFGQRGDMNPAPRKRR
;
A
#
# COMPACT_ATOMS: atom_id res chain seq x y z
N MET A 1 -0.91 -33.03 8.88
CA MET A 1 -1.79 -31.92 8.47
C MET A 1 -2.55 -31.42 9.67
N LYS A 2 -2.48 -30.13 9.95
CA LYS A 2 -3.26 -29.50 11.03
C LYS A 2 -4.72 -29.39 10.58
N THR A 3 -5.64 -30.05 11.29
CA THR A 3 -7.06 -29.95 11.00
C THR A 3 -7.66 -28.85 11.86
N PHE A 4 -8.26 -27.84 11.21
CA PHE A 4 -8.92 -26.74 11.89
C PHE A 4 -10.41 -27.04 12.06
N LYS A 5 -10.95 -26.75 13.26
CA LYS A 5 -12.38 -26.74 13.52
C LYS A 5 -12.96 -25.36 13.18
N LEU A 6 -14.27 -25.23 13.01
CA LEU A 6 -14.92 -23.97 12.67
C LEU A 6 -14.67 -22.86 13.72
N ASP A 7 -14.51 -23.23 14.97
CA ASP A 7 -14.20 -22.32 16.07
C ASP A 7 -12.77 -21.74 16.04
N ASN A 8 -11.91 -22.22 15.14
CA ASN A 8 -10.61 -21.60 14.93
C ASN A 8 -10.69 -20.28 14.13
N TRP A 9 -11.77 -19.98 13.44
CA TRP A 9 -12.03 -18.67 12.83
C TRP A 9 -12.91 -17.82 13.74
N LEU A 10 -12.83 -16.50 13.63
CA LEU A 10 -13.80 -15.61 14.26
C LEU A 10 -15.20 -15.86 13.66
N PRO A 11 -16.27 -15.82 14.45
CA PRO A 11 -17.61 -16.10 13.96
C PRO A 11 -18.11 -15.07 12.96
N THR A 12 -18.89 -15.53 11.97
CA THR A 12 -19.51 -14.70 10.93
C THR A 12 -21.03 -14.77 10.93
N THR A 13 -21.59 -15.70 11.70
CA THR A 13 -23.04 -15.95 11.82
C THR A 13 -23.46 -16.12 13.28
N LYS A 14 -24.76 -15.91 13.55
CA LYS A 14 -25.33 -16.11 14.87
C LYS A 14 -25.13 -17.54 15.39
N LYS A 15 -25.30 -18.54 14.53
CA LYS A 15 -25.04 -19.95 14.88
C LYS A 15 -23.60 -20.20 15.34
N GLU A 16 -22.62 -19.55 14.71
CA GLU A 16 -21.21 -19.67 15.11
C GLU A 16 -20.93 -18.97 16.45
N VAL A 17 -21.63 -17.88 16.76
CA VAL A 17 -21.58 -17.18 18.05
C VAL A 17 -22.18 -18.07 19.14
N GLU A 18 -23.37 -18.63 18.92
CA GLU A 18 -24.07 -19.51 19.84
C GLU A 18 -23.28 -20.83 20.10
N ALA A 19 -22.64 -21.39 19.05
CA ALA A 19 -21.81 -22.58 19.19
C ALA A 19 -20.57 -22.37 20.08
N ARG A 20 -20.14 -21.13 20.31
CA ARG A 20 -19.09 -20.75 21.26
C ARG A 20 -19.61 -20.52 22.69
N GLY A 21 -20.91 -20.68 22.92
CA GLY A 21 -21.55 -20.34 24.18
C GLY A 21 -21.59 -18.84 24.47
N TRP A 22 -21.52 -18.01 23.43
CA TRP A 22 -21.55 -16.55 23.60
C TRP A 22 -22.98 -16.03 23.48
N ASP A 23 -23.40 -15.25 24.46
CA ASP A 23 -24.70 -14.59 24.56
C ASP A 23 -24.66 -13.12 24.13
N TYR A 24 -23.46 -12.57 23.95
CA TYR A 24 -23.23 -11.22 23.45
C TYR A 24 -21.92 -11.14 22.65
N LEU A 25 -21.76 -10.04 21.93
CA LEU A 25 -20.52 -9.65 21.28
C LEU A 25 -20.05 -8.29 21.82
N ASP A 26 -18.74 -8.12 21.98
CA ASP A 26 -18.15 -6.84 22.37
C ASP A 26 -17.93 -5.96 21.17
N VAL A 27 -17.45 -6.53 20.07
CA VAL A 27 -17.15 -5.82 18.81
C VAL A 27 -17.62 -6.64 17.61
N ILE A 28 -18.22 -5.95 16.64
CA ILE A 28 -18.57 -6.53 15.35
C ILE A 28 -17.83 -5.74 14.26
N LEU A 29 -17.01 -6.44 13.47
CA LEU A 29 -16.22 -5.84 12.38
C LEU A 29 -16.91 -6.06 11.04
N PHE A 30 -17.17 -4.98 10.30
CA PHE A 30 -17.67 -5.01 8.92
C PHE A 30 -16.52 -4.82 7.95
N SER A 31 -16.39 -5.70 6.96
CA SER A 31 -15.28 -5.68 5.99
C SER A 31 -15.80 -5.72 4.56
N GLY A 32 -15.23 -4.90 3.68
CA GLY A 32 -15.48 -4.97 2.24
C GLY A 32 -14.85 -6.19 1.56
N ASP A 33 -13.88 -6.85 2.20
CA ASP A 33 -13.23 -8.06 1.70
C ASP A 33 -13.91 -9.33 2.20
N ALA A 34 -13.74 -10.43 1.47
CA ALA A 34 -13.99 -11.76 1.99
C ALA A 34 -13.12 -12.04 3.22
N TYR A 35 -13.63 -12.81 4.16
CA TYR A 35 -12.88 -13.14 5.37
C TYR A 35 -11.84 -14.23 5.11
N VAL A 36 -10.59 -13.81 5.12
CA VAL A 36 -9.40 -14.66 5.15
C VAL A 36 -8.69 -14.40 6.47
N ASP A 37 -8.54 -15.44 7.29
CA ASP A 37 -7.90 -15.34 8.61
C ASP A 37 -6.37 -15.39 8.49
N HIS A 38 -5.79 -14.28 8.00
CA HIS A 38 -4.39 -14.18 7.63
C HIS A 38 -3.80 -12.82 8.06
N PRO A 39 -2.52 -12.76 8.50
CA PRO A 39 -1.89 -11.53 8.98
C PRO A 39 -1.72 -10.42 7.93
N SER A 40 -2.04 -10.69 6.67
CA SER A 40 -2.08 -9.69 5.60
C SER A 40 -3.48 -9.12 5.34
N PHE A 41 -4.52 -9.57 6.06
CA PHE A 41 -5.89 -9.06 5.93
C PHE A 41 -6.27 -8.25 7.16
N GLY A 42 -6.49 -6.94 7.00
CA GLY A 42 -6.68 -6.00 8.10
C GLY A 42 -7.82 -6.36 9.06
N ALA A 43 -8.96 -6.82 8.56
CA ALA A 43 -10.08 -7.23 9.41
C ALA A 43 -9.73 -8.46 10.29
N ALA A 44 -8.96 -9.42 9.75
CA ALA A 44 -8.47 -10.55 10.53
C ALA A 44 -7.48 -10.09 11.60
N VAL A 45 -6.53 -9.21 11.23
CA VAL A 45 -5.53 -8.67 12.18
C VAL A 45 -6.22 -7.97 13.34
N ILE A 46 -7.12 -7.03 13.07
CA ILE A 46 -7.83 -6.29 14.12
C ILE A 46 -8.73 -7.21 14.93
N GLY A 47 -9.43 -8.15 14.29
CA GLY A 47 -10.25 -9.13 14.99
C GLY A 47 -9.45 -10.01 15.95
N ARG A 48 -8.29 -10.52 15.51
CA ARG A 48 -7.39 -11.31 16.35
C ARG A 48 -6.75 -10.51 17.48
N VAL A 49 -6.39 -9.25 17.22
CA VAL A 49 -5.88 -8.35 18.27
C VAL A 49 -6.94 -8.12 19.33
N LEU A 50 -8.18 -7.86 18.94
CA LEU A 50 -9.30 -7.67 19.89
C LEU A 50 -9.63 -8.95 20.67
N GLU A 51 -9.60 -10.11 20.00
CA GLU A 51 -9.78 -11.43 20.66
C GLU A 51 -8.67 -11.69 21.69
N ALA A 52 -7.42 -11.35 21.36
CA ALA A 52 -6.29 -11.47 22.30
C ALA A 52 -6.41 -10.51 23.51
N GLU A 53 -7.13 -9.41 23.38
CA GLU A 53 -7.51 -8.54 24.49
C GLU A 53 -8.70 -9.11 25.32
N GLY A 54 -9.16 -10.33 25.02
CA GLY A 54 -10.24 -11.00 25.77
C GLY A 54 -11.64 -10.54 25.38
N LEU A 55 -11.83 -9.99 24.18
CA LEU A 55 -13.14 -9.56 23.69
C LEU A 55 -13.80 -10.64 22.82
N ARG A 56 -15.13 -10.70 22.83
CA ARG A 56 -15.95 -11.51 21.95
C ARG A 56 -16.17 -10.75 20.64
N VAL A 57 -15.49 -11.19 19.59
CA VAL A 57 -15.42 -10.49 18.29
C VAL A 57 -16.03 -11.33 17.18
N ALA A 58 -16.83 -10.68 16.33
CA ALA A 58 -17.35 -11.30 15.11
C ALA A 58 -16.98 -10.45 13.88
N ILE A 59 -16.92 -11.09 12.70
CA ILE A 59 -16.68 -10.41 11.42
C ILE A 59 -17.88 -10.60 10.51
N VAL A 60 -18.38 -9.52 9.92
CA VAL A 60 -19.36 -9.52 8.83
C VAL A 60 -18.61 -9.16 7.53
N PRO A 61 -18.15 -10.16 6.77
CA PRO A 61 -17.45 -9.93 5.53
C PRO A 61 -18.43 -9.68 4.39
N GLN A 62 -18.19 -8.66 3.60
CA GLN A 62 -18.95 -8.30 2.41
C GLN A 62 -20.47 -8.28 2.65
N PRO A 63 -20.95 -7.43 3.62
CA PRO A 63 -22.38 -7.32 3.90
C PRO A 63 -23.14 -6.82 2.67
N ASP A 64 -24.31 -7.37 2.42
CA ASP A 64 -25.20 -6.81 1.40
C ASP A 64 -25.80 -5.49 1.90
N TRP A 65 -25.41 -4.40 1.22
CA TRP A 65 -25.83 -3.03 1.55
C TRP A 65 -27.12 -2.62 0.80
N ARG A 66 -27.69 -3.55 0.04
CA ARG A 66 -28.91 -3.36 -0.72
C ARG A 66 -30.09 -3.98 0.03
N GLY A 67 -31.28 -3.43 -0.16
CA GLY A 67 -32.51 -4.00 0.36
C GLY A 67 -32.69 -3.80 1.87
N ASP A 68 -32.95 -4.87 2.61
CA ASP A 68 -33.43 -4.87 4.02
C ASP A 68 -32.30 -4.79 5.07
N TYR A 69 -31.06 -4.66 4.67
CA TYR A 69 -29.86 -4.63 5.55
C TYR A 69 -29.74 -5.87 6.47
N ARG A 70 -30.14 -7.03 5.99
CA ARG A 70 -30.17 -8.28 6.77
C ARG A 70 -28.80 -8.61 7.37
N ASP A 71 -27.71 -8.41 6.58
CA ASP A 71 -26.36 -8.71 7.04
C ASP A 71 -25.88 -7.77 8.15
N PHE A 72 -26.40 -6.53 8.18
CA PHE A 72 -26.08 -5.57 9.25
C PHE A 72 -26.84 -5.85 10.56
N LYS A 73 -27.95 -6.60 10.49
CA LYS A 73 -28.81 -6.94 11.63
C LYS A 73 -28.52 -8.29 12.24
N LYS A 74 -27.96 -9.23 11.45
CA LYS A 74 -27.89 -10.66 11.82
C LYS A 74 -27.13 -11.01 13.09
N LEU A 75 -26.19 -10.17 13.52
CA LEU A 75 -25.39 -10.38 14.73
C LEU A 75 -25.84 -9.51 15.94
N GLY A 76 -26.83 -8.63 15.75
CA GLY A 76 -27.33 -7.75 16.78
C GLY A 76 -26.41 -6.58 17.07
N VAL A 77 -26.43 -6.11 18.31
CA VAL A 77 -25.73 -4.92 18.81
C VAL A 77 -24.50 -5.32 19.63
N PRO A 78 -23.30 -4.82 19.33
CA PRO A 78 -22.13 -5.05 20.18
C PRO A 78 -22.17 -4.19 21.45
N ARG A 79 -21.50 -4.63 22.49
CA ARG A 79 -21.42 -3.89 23.76
C ARG A 79 -20.54 -2.65 23.67
N LEU A 80 -19.51 -2.65 22.81
CA LEU A 80 -18.54 -1.56 22.78
C LEU A 80 -18.66 -0.70 21.51
N PHE A 81 -18.48 -1.28 20.34
CA PHE A 81 -18.53 -0.53 19.08
C PHE A 81 -18.64 -1.45 17.84
N PHE A 82 -19.04 -0.86 16.71
CA PHE A 82 -18.86 -1.42 15.39
C PHE A 82 -17.54 -0.94 14.79
N GLY A 83 -16.75 -1.86 14.22
CA GLY A 83 -15.58 -1.50 13.41
C GLY A 83 -15.89 -1.62 11.93
N VAL A 84 -15.48 -0.64 11.12
CA VAL A 84 -15.73 -0.62 9.67
C VAL A 84 -14.43 -0.50 8.90
N SER A 85 -14.25 -1.39 7.92
CA SER A 85 -13.12 -1.46 7.00
C SER A 85 -13.61 -1.60 5.57
N ALA A 86 -13.08 -0.79 4.65
CA ALA A 86 -13.33 -0.96 3.22
C ALA A 86 -12.66 -2.21 2.63
N GLY A 87 -11.68 -2.77 3.33
CA GLY A 87 -10.86 -3.90 2.91
C GLY A 87 -9.37 -3.55 2.86
N ALA A 88 -8.57 -4.44 2.29
CA ALA A 88 -7.12 -4.31 2.18
C ALA A 88 -6.69 -3.26 1.14
N MET A 89 -7.56 -2.91 0.21
CA MET A 89 -7.36 -1.84 -0.78
C MET A 89 -8.42 -0.75 -0.65
N ASP A 90 -8.07 0.44 -1.12
CA ASP A 90 -9.05 1.50 -1.39
C ASP A 90 -10.08 1.00 -2.41
N SER A 91 -11.38 1.16 -2.11
CA SER A 91 -12.46 0.61 -2.93
C SER A 91 -12.44 1.16 -4.36
N MET A 92 -12.18 2.45 -4.51
CA MET A 92 -12.19 3.11 -5.80
C MET A 92 -11.02 2.67 -6.69
N ILE A 93 -9.84 2.44 -6.09
CA ILE A 93 -8.68 1.85 -6.79
C ILE A 93 -8.97 0.40 -7.17
N ASN A 94 -9.69 -0.34 -6.33
CA ASN A 94 -10.04 -1.73 -6.60
C ASN A 94 -11.11 -1.86 -7.69
N HIS A 95 -12.13 -0.98 -7.68
CA HIS A 95 -13.25 -1.06 -8.61
C HIS A 95 -12.93 -0.48 -10.00
N TYR A 96 -12.08 0.55 -10.07
CA TYR A 96 -11.89 1.31 -11.31
C TYR A 96 -10.45 1.29 -11.81
N THR A 97 -10.32 1.37 -13.13
CA THR A 97 -9.04 1.64 -13.79
C THR A 97 -8.69 3.14 -13.69
N ALA A 98 -7.44 3.50 -14.02
CA ALA A 98 -7.00 4.91 -14.11
C ALA A 98 -7.84 5.77 -15.09
N ASN A 99 -8.51 5.15 -16.05
CA ASN A 99 -9.43 5.81 -16.98
C ASN A 99 -10.90 5.73 -16.54
N LYS A 100 -11.14 5.54 -15.24
CA LYS A 100 -12.47 5.48 -14.59
C LYS A 100 -13.41 4.40 -15.16
N ARG A 101 -12.84 3.35 -15.79
CA ARG A 101 -13.64 2.20 -16.26
C ARG A 101 -13.75 1.17 -15.15
N LEU A 102 -14.97 0.70 -14.90
CA LEU A 102 -15.21 -0.38 -13.94
C LEU A 102 -14.43 -1.64 -14.35
N ARG A 103 -13.81 -2.29 -13.38
CA ARG A 103 -13.14 -3.58 -13.56
C ARG A 103 -14.16 -4.71 -13.60
N SER A 104 -13.84 -5.76 -14.34
CA SER A 104 -14.68 -6.96 -14.46
C SER A 104 -14.50 -7.94 -13.32
N ASP A 105 -13.48 -7.74 -12.49
CA ASP A 105 -13.05 -8.67 -11.45
C ASP A 105 -12.64 -7.95 -10.17
N ASP A 106 -12.81 -8.62 -9.02
CA ASP A 106 -12.34 -8.18 -7.71
C ASP A 106 -11.55 -9.30 -7.04
N ALA A 107 -10.24 -9.11 -6.89
CA ALA A 107 -9.34 -10.11 -6.32
C ALA A 107 -9.63 -10.47 -4.85
N TYR A 108 -10.35 -9.62 -4.12
CA TYR A 108 -10.67 -9.80 -2.71
C TYR A 108 -12.04 -10.46 -2.48
N THR A 109 -12.68 -10.92 -3.55
CA THR A 109 -13.98 -11.59 -3.48
C THR A 109 -13.89 -13.04 -3.94
N PRO A 110 -14.78 -13.91 -3.44
CA PRO A 110 -14.86 -15.28 -3.94
C PRO A 110 -15.16 -15.30 -5.44
N ASP A 111 -14.41 -16.13 -6.16
CA ASP A 111 -14.52 -16.32 -7.61
C ASP A 111 -14.36 -15.01 -8.41
N GLN A 112 -13.63 -14.03 -7.88
CA GLN A 112 -13.37 -12.71 -8.47
C GLN A 112 -14.64 -11.89 -8.74
N ARG A 113 -15.75 -12.22 -8.10
CA ARG A 113 -17.05 -11.62 -8.39
C ARG A 113 -17.07 -10.11 -8.10
N PRO A 114 -17.26 -9.23 -9.11
CA PRO A 114 -17.32 -7.78 -8.89
C PRO A 114 -18.60 -7.37 -8.19
N GLY A 115 -18.61 -6.16 -7.61
CA GLY A 115 -19.82 -5.56 -7.02
C GLY A 115 -20.27 -6.20 -5.71
N MET A 116 -19.37 -6.89 -4.98
CA MET A 116 -19.65 -7.45 -3.66
C MET A 116 -19.42 -6.43 -2.52
N ARG A 117 -18.94 -5.27 -2.84
CA ARG A 117 -18.86 -4.10 -1.94
C ARG A 117 -19.30 -2.84 -2.69
N PRO A 118 -19.83 -1.80 -2.01
CA PRO A 118 -20.19 -0.52 -2.65
C PRO A 118 -18.93 0.29 -2.99
N ASP A 119 -19.08 1.35 -3.75
CA ASP A 119 -18.12 2.44 -3.76
C ASP A 119 -18.13 3.10 -2.37
N TYR A 120 -16.94 3.46 -1.86
CA TYR A 120 -16.75 4.06 -0.52
C TYR A 120 -17.42 3.27 0.62
N PRO A 121 -17.11 1.97 0.81
CA PRO A 121 -17.76 1.15 1.83
C PRO A 121 -17.59 1.70 3.24
N SER A 122 -16.50 2.42 3.53
CA SER A 122 -16.32 3.12 4.82
C SER A 122 -17.48 4.08 5.11
N ILE A 123 -17.96 4.81 4.11
CA ILE A 123 -19.09 5.75 4.26
C ILE A 123 -20.42 5.02 4.24
N VAL A 124 -20.62 4.10 3.27
CA VAL A 124 -21.88 3.40 3.07
C VAL A 124 -22.23 2.54 4.28
N TYR A 125 -21.28 1.70 4.73
CA TYR A 125 -21.52 0.83 5.89
C TYR A 125 -21.76 1.61 7.18
N THR A 126 -21.03 2.70 7.39
CA THR A 126 -21.22 3.56 8.55
C THR A 126 -22.62 4.20 8.57
N LYS A 127 -23.08 4.71 7.42
CA LYS A 127 -24.43 5.30 7.33
C LYS A 127 -25.51 4.28 7.67
N ILE A 128 -25.42 3.06 7.13
CA ILE A 128 -26.35 1.97 7.43
C ILE A 128 -26.33 1.62 8.92
N LEU A 129 -25.14 1.49 9.51
CA LEU A 129 -25.00 1.16 10.93
C LEU A 129 -25.57 2.24 11.83
N LYS A 130 -25.36 3.52 11.52
CA LYS A 130 -25.90 4.63 12.30
C LYS A 130 -27.41 4.86 12.07
N GLU A 131 -27.93 4.47 10.92
CA GLU A 131 -29.39 4.42 10.68
C GLU A 131 -30.05 3.35 11.55
N LEU A 132 -29.45 2.15 11.63
CA LEU A 132 -29.99 1.03 12.39
C LEU A 132 -29.72 1.14 13.91
N TYR A 133 -28.58 1.70 14.29
CA TYR A 133 -28.06 1.73 15.66
C TYR A 133 -27.41 3.09 15.99
N PRO A 134 -28.19 4.17 16.10
CA PRO A 134 -27.66 5.54 16.23
C PRO A 134 -26.75 5.75 17.43
N ASP A 135 -27.05 5.06 18.54
CA ASP A 135 -26.32 5.24 19.81
C ASP A 135 -25.05 4.37 19.91
N VAL A 136 -24.84 3.42 19.01
CA VAL A 136 -23.65 2.54 19.04
C VAL A 136 -22.48 3.23 18.33
N PRO A 137 -21.31 3.35 18.99
CA PRO A 137 -20.14 3.93 18.35
C PRO A 137 -19.69 3.15 17.12
N VAL A 138 -19.26 3.88 16.08
CA VAL A 138 -18.66 3.32 14.86
C VAL A 138 -17.23 3.83 14.71
N VAL A 139 -16.28 2.88 14.68
CA VAL A 139 -14.85 3.12 14.47
C VAL A 139 -14.47 2.77 13.05
N LEU A 140 -14.02 3.77 12.28
CA LEU A 140 -13.43 3.55 10.96
C LEU A 140 -11.99 3.10 11.05
N GLY A 141 -11.57 2.23 10.14
CA GLY A 141 -10.17 1.85 9.95
C GLY A 141 -9.86 1.57 8.49
N SER A 142 -8.72 0.94 8.25
CA SER A 142 -8.18 0.58 6.93
C SER A 142 -7.64 1.74 6.09
N ILE A 143 -7.10 1.36 4.92
CA ILE A 143 -6.42 2.31 4.02
C ILE A 143 -7.36 3.39 3.48
N GLU A 144 -8.58 3.05 3.07
CA GLU A 144 -9.54 3.99 2.50
C GLU A 144 -9.84 5.16 3.43
N ALA A 145 -10.17 4.86 4.68
CA ALA A 145 -10.45 5.88 5.68
C ALA A 145 -9.18 6.66 6.08
N SER A 146 -8.05 5.96 6.23
CA SER A 146 -6.76 6.59 6.55
C SER A 146 -6.34 7.65 5.55
N LEU A 147 -6.52 7.38 4.25
CA LEU A 147 -6.14 8.28 3.17
C LEU A 147 -7.12 9.47 3.01
N ARG A 148 -8.31 9.39 3.60
CA ARG A 148 -9.36 10.42 3.55
C ARG A 148 -9.58 11.13 4.88
N ARG A 149 -8.62 11.07 5.81
CA ARG A 149 -8.77 11.64 7.16
C ARG A 149 -8.85 13.16 7.21
N LEU A 150 -8.36 13.86 6.19
CA LEU A 150 -8.39 15.31 6.02
C LEU A 150 -8.96 15.67 4.64
N THR A 151 -9.07 16.97 4.33
CA THR A 151 -9.45 17.44 2.99
C THR A 151 -8.55 16.80 1.93
N HIS A 152 -9.16 16.19 0.92
CA HIS A 152 -8.47 15.41 -0.10
C HIS A 152 -9.15 15.54 -1.45
N TYR A 153 -8.37 15.40 -2.53
CA TYR A 153 -8.91 15.30 -3.87
C TYR A 153 -9.41 13.88 -4.16
N ASP A 154 -10.67 13.77 -4.53
CA ASP A 154 -11.26 12.53 -5.04
C ASP A 154 -11.23 12.52 -6.56
N TYR A 155 -10.45 11.60 -7.12
CA TYR A 155 -10.23 11.49 -8.56
C TYR A 155 -11.48 11.09 -9.33
N TRP A 156 -12.31 10.21 -8.77
CA TRP A 156 -13.48 9.68 -9.47
C TRP A 156 -14.60 10.70 -9.57
N GLN A 157 -14.82 11.48 -8.52
CA GLN A 157 -15.77 12.60 -8.49
C GLN A 157 -15.20 13.89 -9.09
N ASP A 158 -13.87 13.95 -9.30
CA ASP A 158 -13.13 15.16 -9.74
C ASP A 158 -13.40 16.37 -8.82
N LYS A 159 -13.40 16.14 -7.52
CA LYS A 159 -13.71 17.14 -6.50
C LYS A 159 -12.77 17.09 -5.33
N LEU A 160 -12.54 18.24 -4.70
CA LEU A 160 -11.96 18.30 -3.38
C LEU A 160 -13.07 18.01 -2.34
N LEU A 161 -12.88 16.95 -1.56
CA LEU A 161 -13.83 16.53 -0.53
C LEU A 161 -13.27 16.81 0.86
N PRO A 162 -14.15 17.07 1.85
CA PRO A 162 -13.72 17.21 3.25
C PRO A 162 -13.22 15.87 3.81
N GLY A 163 -12.60 15.90 4.97
CA GLY A 163 -12.18 14.68 5.64
C GLY A 163 -13.37 13.74 5.90
N ILE A 164 -13.11 12.44 5.87
CA ILE A 164 -14.15 11.40 5.86
C ILE A 164 -15.12 11.48 7.05
N LEU A 165 -14.66 11.92 8.23
CA LEU A 165 -15.54 12.08 9.38
C LEU A 165 -16.56 13.23 9.22
N ALA A 166 -16.27 14.22 8.37
CA ALA A 166 -17.25 15.25 8.01
C ALA A 166 -18.25 14.77 6.93
N SER A 167 -17.99 13.64 6.29
CA SER A 167 -18.83 13.04 5.23
C SER A 167 -19.55 11.77 5.69
N SER A 168 -19.22 11.27 6.88
CA SER A 168 -19.69 10.01 7.45
C SER A 168 -20.03 10.20 8.93
N PRO A 169 -21.12 9.61 9.42
CA PRO A 169 -21.50 9.72 10.84
C PRO A 169 -20.68 8.80 11.77
N ALA A 170 -19.44 8.47 11.42
CA ALA A 170 -18.55 7.70 12.29
C ALA A 170 -18.07 8.54 13.47
N ASP A 171 -17.84 7.89 14.60
CA ASP A 171 -17.46 8.54 15.85
C ASP A 171 -15.94 8.70 16.01
N LEU A 172 -15.18 7.77 15.44
CA LEU A 172 -13.71 7.76 15.52
C LEU A 172 -13.12 7.12 14.26
N LEU A 173 -11.96 7.62 13.84
CA LEU A 173 -11.15 6.97 12.80
C LEU A 173 -9.80 6.59 13.39
N ILE A 174 -9.40 5.35 13.22
CA ILE A 174 -8.04 4.86 13.46
C ILE A 174 -7.31 4.79 12.13
N TYR A 175 -6.27 5.61 11.93
CA TYR A 175 -5.51 5.64 10.69
C TYR A 175 -4.22 4.83 10.78
N GLY A 176 -3.70 4.42 9.63
CA GLY A 176 -2.47 3.63 9.56
C GLY A 176 -2.63 2.21 10.10
N MET A 177 -1.58 1.69 10.73
CA MET A 177 -1.57 0.34 11.31
C MET A 177 -2.29 0.36 12.67
N GLY A 178 -3.43 -0.30 12.75
CA GLY A 178 -4.42 -0.12 13.81
C GLY A 178 -4.16 -0.84 15.13
N GLU A 179 -3.14 -1.68 15.26
CA GLU A 179 -2.96 -2.57 16.42
C GLU A 179 -2.75 -1.83 17.74
N LYS A 180 -1.89 -0.80 17.74
CA LYS A 180 -1.63 -0.01 18.97
C LYS A 180 -2.83 0.85 19.39
N PRO A 181 -3.42 1.67 18.50
CA PRO A 181 -4.55 2.50 18.88
C PRO A 181 -5.79 1.69 19.26
N ILE A 182 -6.07 0.55 18.63
CA ILE A 182 -7.23 -0.27 19.00
C ILE A 182 -7.07 -0.92 20.39
N LYS A 183 -5.87 -1.36 20.76
CA LYS A 183 -5.56 -1.85 22.11
C LYS A 183 -5.76 -0.76 23.17
N GLU A 184 -5.27 0.45 22.87
CA GLU A 184 -5.44 1.58 23.78
C GLU A 184 -6.92 1.99 23.93
N LEU A 185 -7.68 1.98 22.84
CA LEU A 185 -9.13 2.22 22.88
C LEU A 185 -9.84 1.20 23.79
N VAL A 186 -9.56 -0.09 23.59
CA VAL A 186 -10.14 -1.17 24.40
C VAL A 186 -9.76 -1.03 25.88
N ARG A 187 -8.48 -0.71 26.17
CA ARG A 187 -8.01 -0.49 27.53
C ARG A 187 -8.79 0.62 28.23
N ARG A 188 -9.02 1.75 27.53
CA ARG A 188 -9.80 2.89 28.07
C ARG A 188 -11.26 2.51 28.30
N LEU A 189 -11.89 1.84 27.35
CA LEU A 189 -13.28 1.38 27.50
C LEU A 189 -13.45 0.39 28.66
N LYS A 190 -12.51 -0.55 28.83
CA LYS A 190 -12.51 -1.48 29.97
C LYS A 190 -12.30 -0.79 31.32
N SER A 191 -11.64 0.37 31.32
CA SER A 191 -11.49 1.21 32.52
C SER A 191 -12.74 2.06 32.83
N GLY A 192 -13.83 1.90 32.06
CA GLY A 192 -15.10 2.59 32.25
C GLY A 192 -15.13 4.02 31.69
N ILE A 193 -14.14 4.43 30.89
CA ILE A 193 -14.16 5.77 30.26
C ILE A 193 -15.19 5.74 29.12
N PRO A 194 -16.18 6.64 29.12
CA PRO A 194 -17.18 6.73 28.05
C PRO A 194 -16.52 6.96 26.66
N PHE A 195 -17.06 6.32 25.63
CA PHE A 195 -16.47 6.39 24.29
C PHE A 195 -16.31 7.82 23.77
N ASN A 196 -17.28 8.68 24.00
CA ASN A 196 -17.29 10.07 23.55
C ASN A 196 -16.26 10.97 24.25
N GLU A 197 -15.69 10.54 25.37
CA GLU A 197 -14.61 11.22 26.09
C GLU A 197 -13.22 10.82 25.60
N ILE A 198 -13.10 9.70 24.85
CA ILE A 198 -11.82 9.18 24.37
C ILE A 198 -11.41 9.91 23.08
N LYS A 199 -10.67 11.03 23.23
CA LYS A 199 -10.25 11.90 22.12
C LYS A 199 -8.74 12.08 22.00
N ASP A 200 -7.97 11.56 22.95
CA ASP A 200 -6.53 11.80 23.08
C ASP A 200 -5.64 10.60 22.71
N ILE A 201 -6.23 9.54 22.17
CA ILE A 201 -5.46 8.38 21.70
C ILE A 201 -4.66 8.77 20.46
N ARG A 202 -3.36 8.48 20.48
CA ARG A 202 -2.51 8.68 19.31
C ARG A 202 -3.03 7.88 18.12
N GLN A 203 -2.77 8.37 16.90
CA GLN A 203 -3.13 7.71 15.65
C GLN A 203 -4.66 7.56 15.44
N THR A 204 -5.43 8.49 16.05
CA THR A 204 -6.87 8.60 15.84
C THR A 204 -7.25 9.94 15.24
N VAL A 205 -8.44 10.01 14.69
CA VAL A 205 -9.06 11.23 14.15
C VAL A 205 -10.47 11.32 14.72
N TYR A 206 -10.86 12.50 15.14
CA TYR A 206 -12.22 12.79 15.63
C TYR A 206 -12.71 14.15 15.14
N LEU A 207 -14.04 14.34 15.22
CA LEU A 207 -14.70 15.61 14.97
C LEU A 207 -15.05 16.30 16.29
N THR A 208 -14.97 17.63 16.32
CA THR A 208 -15.38 18.43 17.48
C THR A 208 -15.90 19.79 17.01
N ASP A 209 -16.87 20.34 17.77
CA ASP A 209 -17.35 21.72 17.59
C ASP A 209 -16.52 22.73 18.41
N LYS A 210 -15.57 22.22 19.24
CA LYS A 210 -14.73 23.05 20.11
C LYS A 210 -13.45 23.44 19.36
N GLU A 211 -13.14 24.73 19.37
CA GLU A 211 -11.80 25.23 18.98
C GLU A 211 -10.88 25.06 20.21
N ASP A 212 -10.15 23.95 20.24
CA ASP A 212 -9.18 23.61 21.30
C ASP A 212 -7.79 23.44 20.67
N ALA A 213 -7.32 24.48 19.99
CA ALA A 213 -5.97 24.51 19.43
C ALA A 213 -4.94 24.76 20.55
N LYS A 214 -3.87 23.96 20.58
CA LYS A 214 -2.72 24.08 21.47
C LYS A 214 -1.56 24.73 20.75
N ASP A 215 -0.61 25.27 21.46
CA ASP A 215 0.55 25.98 20.88
C ASP A 215 1.37 25.15 19.91
N ASP A 216 1.43 23.81 20.12
CA ASP A 216 2.18 22.88 19.26
C ASP A 216 1.37 22.32 18.09
N ASP A 217 0.12 22.68 17.93
CA ASP A 217 -0.76 22.17 16.89
C ASP A 217 -0.45 22.78 15.51
N ILE A 218 -0.60 21.99 14.48
CA ILE A 218 -0.55 22.44 13.09
C ILE A 218 -1.98 22.74 12.63
N VAL A 219 -2.32 24.02 12.55
CA VAL A 219 -3.63 24.45 12.03
C VAL A 219 -3.52 24.66 10.53
N LEU A 220 -4.26 23.85 9.78
CA LEU A 220 -4.33 23.90 8.33
C LEU A 220 -5.34 24.96 7.86
N PHE A 221 -5.18 25.41 6.62
CA PHE A 221 -6.26 26.12 5.94
C PHE A 221 -7.52 25.26 5.92
N SER A 222 -8.68 25.88 6.14
CA SER A 222 -9.97 25.19 6.15
C SER A 222 -10.29 24.52 4.82
N HIS A 223 -11.25 23.61 4.84
CA HIS A 223 -11.76 22.99 3.62
C HIS A 223 -12.27 24.05 2.63
N GLU A 224 -13.02 25.03 3.10
CA GLU A 224 -13.60 26.11 2.31
C GLU A 224 -12.56 27.03 1.69
N GLU A 225 -11.46 27.29 2.39
CA GLU A 225 -10.32 28.05 1.86
C GLU A 225 -9.60 27.25 0.77
N CYS A 226 -9.42 25.93 0.96
CA CYS A 226 -8.81 25.06 -0.03
C CYS A 226 -9.66 24.89 -1.30
N LEU A 227 -11.00 24.96 -1.19
CA LEU A 227 -11.90 24.99 -2.33
C LEU A 227 -11.72 26.24 -3.21
N LYS A 228 -11.41 27.38 -2.57
CA LYS A 228 -11.21 28.67 -3.25
C LYS A 228 -9.80 28.86 -3.80
N ASP A 229 -8.80 28.24 -3.15
CA ASP A 229 -7.38 28.45 -3.48
C ASP A 229 -6.60 27.14 -3.45
N LYS A 230 -6.21 26.67 -4.63
CA LYS A 230 -5.42 25.44 -4.80
C LYS A 230 -4.02 25.52 -4.19
N LEU A 231 -3.44 26.71 -4.05
CA LEU A 231 -2.15 26.88 -3.37
C LEU A 231 -2.27 26.61 -1.86
N LYS A 232 -3.42 26.94 -1.25
CA LYS A 232 -3.68 26.61 0.16
C LYS A 232 -3.73 25.10 0.36
N GLN A 233 -4.39 24.36 -0.55
CA GLN A 233 -4.40 22.90 -0.52
C GLN A 233 -2.98 22.32 -0.65
N ALA A 234 -2.17 22.84 -1.60
CA ALA A 234 -0.79 22.39 -1.76
C ALA A 234 0.06 22.63 -0.49
N LYS A 235 -0.09 23.79 0.16
CA LYS A 235 0.58 24.10 1.43
C LYS A 235 0.13 23.18 2.57
N ASN A 236 -1.16 22.92 2.68
CA ASN A 236 -1.69 21.97 3.66
C ASN A 236 -1.07 20.59 3.51
N PHE A 237 -0.99 20.08 2.26
CA PHE A 237 -0.41 18.78 2.00
C PHE A 237 1.04 18.66 2.49
N ARG A 238 1.84 19.70 2.31
CA ARG A 238 3.21 19.71 2.82
C ARG A 238 3.26 19.45 4.33
N HIS A 239 2.41 20.15 5.12
CA HIS A 239 2.32 19.94 6.56
C HIS A 239 1.86 18.52 6.90
N ILE A 240 0.85 18.01 6.18
CA ILE A 240 0.32 16.65 6.38
C ILE A 240 1.39 15.59 6.13
N GLU A 241 2.15 15.73 5.03
CA GLU A 241 3.20 14.76 4.70
C GLU A 241 4.37 14.86 5.68
N GLU A 242 4.80 16.07 6.07
CA GLU A 242 5.86 16.26 7.06
C GLU A 242 5.49 15.63 8.40
N GLU A 243 4.28 15.90 8.93
CA GLU A 243 3.83 15.34 10.21
C GLU A 243 3.64 13.83 10.16
N SER A 244 3.18 13.28 9.04
CA SER A 244 3.04 11.83 8.86
C SER A 244 4.40 11.08 8.86
N ASN A 245 5.52 11.80 8.72
CA ASN A 245 6.86 11.24 8.60
C ASN A 245 7.81 11.62 9.76
N LYS A 246 7.28 12.19 10.84
CA LYS A 246 8.04 12.52 12.05
C LYS A 246 7.91 11.46 13.13
N TYR A 247 8.94 11.30 13.96
CA TYR A 247 8.85 10.56 15.23
C TYR A 247 7.96 11.30 16.25
N ASN A 248 8.23 12.60 16.39
CA ASN A 248 7.50 13.50 17.29
C ASN A 248 6.65 14.44 16.45
N ALA A 249 5.54 13.91 15.95
CA ALA A 249 4.57 14.66 15.18
C ALA A 249 3.62 15.46 16.10
N SER A 250 3.17 16.61 15.62
CA SER A 250 2.13 17.42 16.24
C SER A 250 0.73 16.95 15.84
N ARG A 251 -0.28 17.37 16.59
CA ARG A 251 -1.67 17.24 16.13
C ARG A 251 -1.87 18.13 14.91
N ILE A 252 -2.76 17.71 14.02
CA ILE A 252 -3.18 18.49 12.87
C ILE A 252 -4.66 18.83 13.02
N LEU A 253 -5.00 20.10 12.87
CA LEU A 253 -6.36 20.61 12.94
C LEU A 253 -6.78 21.18 11.59
N GLN A 254 -7.99 20.83 11.13
CA GLN A 254 -8.57 21.40 9.91
C GLN A 254 -10.04 21.71 10.11
N LYS A 255 -10.42 22.96 9.89
CA LYS A 255 -11.83 23.41 9.96
C LYS A 255 -12.60 22.96 8.72
N VAL A 256 -13.81 22.43 8.94
CA VAL A 256 -14.78 22.04 7.90
C VAL A 256 -16.16 22.54 8.37
N GLY A 257 -16.68 23.56 7.71
CA GLY A 257 -17.92 24.22 8.14
C GLY A 257 -17.77 24.83 9.56
N LYS A 258 -18.63 24.36 10.47
CA LYS A 258 -18.58 24.75 11.89
C LYS A 258 -17.75 23.80 12.77
N GLN A 259 -17.29 22.69 12.22
CA GLN A 259 -16.59 21.64 12.95
C GLN A 259 -15.09 21.68 12.68
N MET A 260 -14.34 21.06 13.59
CA MET A 260 -12.90 20.87 13.52
C MET A 260 -12.59 19.37 13.43
N ILE A 261 -11.85 18.97 12.40
CA ILE A 261 -11.22 17.66 12.32
C ILE A 261 -9.90 17.75 13.08
N VAL A 262 -9.73 16.88 14.06
CA VAL A 262 -8.50 16.77 14.85
C VAL A 262 -7.83 15.43 14.53
N VAL A 263 -6.60 15.47 14.02
CA VAL A 263 -5.76 14.29 13.76
C VAL A 263 -4.70 14.22 14.85
N ASN A 264 -4.82 13.25 15.74
CA ASN A 264 -3.80 12.97 16.74
C ASN A 264 -2.52 12.43 16.10
N PRO A 265 -1.34 12.73 16.65
CA PRO A 265 -0.06 12.27 16.08
C PRO A 265 0.03 10.75 16.06
N PRO A 266 0.79 10.15 15.10
CA PRO A 266 0.94 8.71 15.03
C PRO A 266 1.63 8.14 16.27
N PHE A 267 1.40 6.87 16.56
CA PHE A 267 2.22 6.13 17.50
C PHE A 267 3.67 6.04 16.99
N PRO A 268 4.66 5.95 17.87
CA PRO A 268 6.00 5.53 17.49
C PRO A 268 5.96 4.17 16.76
N PRO A 269 6.91 3.89 15.86
CA PRO A 269 7.00 2.59 15.20
C PRO A 269 6.92 1.44 16.21
N MET A 270 6.33 0.34 15.80
CA MET A 270 6.28 -0.86 16.65
C MET A 270 7.69 -1.35 16.92
N THR A 271 7.93 -1.74 18.16
CA THR A 271 9.11 -2.53 18.52
C THR A 271 9.04 -3.93 17.91
N GLU A 272 10.15 -4.65 17.87
CA GLU A 272 10.20 -6.03 17.39
C GLU A 272 9.21 -6.93 18.16
N ALA A 273 9.14 -6.81 19.47
CA ALA A 273 8.20 -7.56 20.30
C ALA A 273 6.72 -7.21 20.00
N GLU A 274 6.39 -5.94 19.76
CA GLU A 274 5.02 -5.51 19.44
C GLU A 274 4.56 -6.03 18.07
N ILE A 275 5.44 -6.01 17.06
CA ILE A 275 5.10 -6.51 15.73
C ILE A 275 5.03 -8.04 15.73
N ASP A 276 5.92 -8.74 16.41
CA ASP A 276 5.88 -10.19 16.59
C ASP A 276 4.57 -10.62 17.26
N ALA A 277 4.18 -9.95 18.34
CA ALA A 277 2.93 -10.23 19.04
C ALA A 277 1.70 -10.15 18.11
N SER A 278 1.72 -9.29 17.10
CA SER A 278 0.63 -9.19 16.11
C SER A 278 0.66 -10.32 15.08
N TYR A 279 1.85 -10.76 14.65
CA TYR A 279 2.00 -11.84 13.66
C TYR A 279 1.89 -13.24 14.29
N ASP A 280 2.18 -13.37 15.56
CA ASP A 280 2.15 -14.64 16.30
C ASP A 280 0.76 -15.01 16.83
N LEU A 281 -0.26 -14.17 16.57
CA LEU A 281 -1.65 -14.47 16.87
C LEU A 281 -2.12 -15.77 16.16
N PRO A 282 -3.17 -16.44 16.68
CA PRO A 282 -3.55 -17.77 16.21
C PRO A 282 -4.30 -17.75 14.87
N TYR A 283 -3.68 -17.19 13.83
CA TYR A 283 -4.26 -17.24 12.50
C TYR A 283 -4.33 -18.65 11.96
N THR A 284 -5.45 -19.00 11.33
CA THR A 284 -5.57 -20.25 10.56
C THR A 284 -4.78 -20.19 9.25
N ARG A 285 -4.49 -18.99 8.74
CA ARG A 285 -3.94 -18.68 7.42
C ARG A 285 -4.79 -19.19 6.26
N LEU A 286 -6.09 -19.37 6.47
CA LEU A 286 -7.03 -19.92 5.49
C LEU A 286 -8.27 -19.02 5.37
N PRO A 287 -8.96 -19.05 4.21
CA PRO A 287 -10.29 -18.46 4.09
C PRO A 287 -11.27 -19.12 5.06
N HIS A 288 -12.27 -18.37 5.51
CA HIS A 288 -13.34 -18.90 6.33
C HIS A 288 -14.06 -20.07 5.62
N PRO A 289 -14.44 -21.17 6.30
CA PRO A 289 -15.07 -22.35 5.70
C PRO A 289 -16.34 -22.09 4.86
N LYS A 290 -17.02 -20.96 5.09
CA LYS A 290 -18.16 -20.51 4.24
C LYS A 290 -17.80 -20.37 2.75
N TYR A 291 -16.51 -20.22 2.43
CA TYR A 291 -16.01 -20.10 1.06
C TYR A 291 -15.49 -21.43 0.48
N LYS A 292 -15.80 -22.56 1.10
CA LYS A 292 -15.38 -23.88 0.60
C LYS A 292 -15.77 -24.06 -0.87
N GLY A 293 -14.80 -24.45 -1.70
CA GLY A 293 -14.99 -24.62 -3.14
C GLY A 293 -14.92 -23.34 -3.98
N LYS A 294 -14.64 -22.19 -3.35
CA LYS A 294 -14.46 -20.90 -4.04
C LYS A 294 -13.01 -20.42 -3.96
N VAL A 295 -12.58 -19.73 -4.99
CA VAL A 295 -11.23 -19.16 -5.06
C VAL A 295 -11.27 -17.68 -4.72
N ILE A 296 -10.40 -17.23 -3.81
CA ILE A 296 -10.16 -15.81 -3.51
C ILE A 296 -8.75 -15.47 -4.03
N PRO A 297 -8.61 -14.77 -5.16
CA PRO A 297 -7.30 -14.56 -5.79
C PRO A 297 -6.28 -13.85 -4.90
N ALA A 298 -6.71 -12.87 -4.11
CA ALA A 298 -5.82 -12.19 -3.17
C ALA A 298 -5.21 -13.16 -2.14
N PHE A 299 -5.98 -14.14 -1.68
CA PHE A 299 -5.45 -15.20 -0.81
C PHE A 299 -4.48 -16.12 -1.56
N GLU A 300 -4.83 -16.56 -2.78
CA GLU A 300 -3.96 -17.44 -3.58
C GLU A 300 -2.58 -16.80 -3.85
N MET A 301 -2.54 -15.47 -4.03
CA MET A 301 -1.30 -14.74 -4.25
C MET A 301 -0.37 -14.73 -3.03
N ILE A 302 -0.94 -14.73 -1.80
CA ILE A 302 -0.16 -14.50 -0.59
C ILE A 302 -0.10 -15.68 0.37
N LYS A 303 -0.83 -16.76 0.11
CA LYS A 303 -0.97 -17.90 1.05
C LYS A 303 0.36 -18.50 1.50
N PHE A 304 1.39 -18.45 0.65
CA PHE A 304 2.74 -18.92 0.91
C PHE A 304 3.75 -17.78 0.94
N SER A 305 3.32 -16.58 1.27
CA SER A 305 4.21 -15.43 1.50
C SER A 305 4.36 -15.15 2.99
N VAL A 306 5.51 -14.57 3.34
CA VAL A 306 5.83 -14.14 4.70
C VAL A 306 6.25 -12.68 4.67
N ASN A 307 5.52 -11.85 5.40
CA ASN A 307 5.86 -10.44 5.55
C ASN A 307 6.81 -10.26 6.74
N ILE A 308 8.03 -9.81 6.47
CA ILE A 308 9.11 -9.74 7.47
C ILE A 308 9.24 -8.37 8.13
N HIS A 309 8.65 -7.32 7.54
CA HIS A 309 8.62 -5.96 8.10
C HIS A 309 7.47 -5.14 7.53
N ARG A 310 7.14 -4.05 8.19
CA ARG A 310 6.21 -3.01 7.75
C ARG A 310 6.93 -1.68 7.62
N GLY A 311 6.31 -0.73 6.90
CA GLY A 311 6.89 0.57 6.62
C GLY A 311 7.77 0.60 5.38
N CYS A 312 7.96 1.80 4.82
CA CYS A 312 8.82 2.02 3.66
C CYS A 312 9.34 3.45 3.64
N PHE A 313 10.64 3.63 3.73
CA PHE A 313 11.28 4.94 3.66
C PHE A 313 11.58 5.42 2.23
N GLY A 314 11.01 4.76 1.23
CA GLY A 314 11.16 5.13 -0.17
C GLY A 314 10.55 6.49 -0.50
N GLY A 315 9.39 6.79 0.05
CA GLY A 315 8.72 8.09 -0.10
C GLY A 315 8.36 8.44 -1.54
N CYS A 316 8.12 7.43 -2.40
CA CYS A 316 7.72 7.66 -3.80
C CYS A 316 6.46 8.52 -3.87
N ALA A 317 6.43 9.51 -4.76
CA ALA A 317 5.41 10.55 -4.81
C ALA A 317 3.97 10.03 -5.02
N PHE A 318 3.82 8.87 -5.64
CA PHE A 318 2.52 8.25 -6.00
C PHE A 318 2.10 7.11 -5.06
N CYS A 319 2.94 6.73 -4.07
CA CYS A 319 2.75 5.51 -3.30
C CYS A 319 2.09 5.80 -1.95
N THR A 320 1.06 5.03 -1.61
CA THR A 320 0.32 5.15 -0.34
C THR A 320 0.95 4.38 0.82
N ILE A 321 1.95 3.55 0.58
CA ILE A 321 2.55 2.70 1.62
C ILE A 321 3.11 3.57 2.76
N SER A 322 3.91 4.59 2.45
CA SER A 322 4.46 5.48 3.48
C SER A 322 3.37 6.26 4.22
N ALA A 323 2.29 6.65 3.52
CA ALA A 323 1.17 7.38 4.10
C ALA A 323 0.31 6.52 5.04
N HIS A 324 0.27 5.19 4.83
CA HIS A 324 -0.54 4.25 5.60
C HIS A 324 0.29 3.46 6.62
N GLN A 325 1.41 2.87 6.22
CA GLN A 325 2.25 2.06 7.11
C GLN A 325 3.35 2.88 7.82
N GLY A 326 3.59 4.11 7.35
CA GLY A 326 4.65 4.98 7.85
C GLY A 326 5.99 4.78 7.12
N LYS A 327 6.89 5.74 7.34
CA LYS A 327 8.25 5.76 6.80
C LYS A 327 9.19 4.80 7.54
N PHE A 328 9.00 4.67 8.84
CA PHE A 328 9.92 3.92 9.70
C PHE A 328 9.67 2.41 9.61
N ILE A 329 10.75 1.67 9.52
CA ILE A 329 10.66 0.21 9.39
C ILE A 329 10.44 -0.41 10.77
N ALA A 330 9.38 -1.20 10.89
CA ALA A 330 9.14 -2.10 12.00
C ALA A 330 9.38 -3.54 11.52
N SER A 331 10.43 -4.18 12.02
CA SER A 331 10.87 -5.50 11.59
C SER A 331 10.53 -6.56 12.62
N ARG A 332 10.13 -7.73 12.14
CA ARG A 332 9.90 -8.92 12.95
C ARG A 332 11.21 -9.56 13.38
N SER A 333 11.17 -10.30 14.47
CA SER A 333 12.30 -11.17 14.87
C SER A 333 12.46 -12.33 13.89
N LYS A 334 13.64 -12.89 13.85
CA LYS A 334 13.95 -14.10 13.08
C LYS A 334 13.09 -15.28 13.57
N GLU A 335 12.90 -15.39 14.87
CA GLU A 335 12.11 -16.42 15.54
C GLU A 335 10.67 -16.41 15.09
N SER A 336 10.01 -15.23 15.09
CA SER A 336 8.64 -15.06 14.62
C SER A 336 8.50 -15.41 13.13
N ILE A 337 9.46 -14.99 12.29
CA ILE A 337 9.48 -15.32 10.86
C ILE A 337 9.59 -16.85 10.66
N LEU A 338 10.55 -17.50 11.32
CA LEU A 338 10.74 -18.95 11.20
C LEU A 338 9.55 -19.75 11.72
N LYS A 339 8.90 -19.30 12.79
CA LYS A 339 7.65 -19.89 13.32
C LYS A 339 6.54 -19.86 12.26
N GLU A 340 6.37 -18.73 11.58
CA GLU A 340 5.38 -18.60 10.50
C GLU A 340 5.72 -19.49 9.30
N VAL A 341 6.99 -19.55 8.87
CA VAL A 341 7.44 -20.42 7.79
C VAL A 341 7.15 -21.88 8.12
N LYS A 342 7.43 -22.33 9.36
CA LYS A 342 7.09 -23.70 9.81
C LYS A 342 5.58 -23.96 9.69
N ALA A 343 4.73 -23.02 10.11
CA ALA A 343 3.28 -23.16 9.97
C ALA A 343 2.85 -23.29 8.50
N ILE A 344 3.51 -22.58 7.57
CA ILE A 344 3.27 -22.70 6.13
C ILE A 344 3.67 -24.09 5.61
N THR A 345 4.76 -24.70 6.09
CA THR A 345 5.18 -26.04 5.65
C THR A 345 4.17 -27.13 6.01
N GLU A 346 3.30 -26.88 6.99
CA GLU A 346 2.22 -27.78 7.41
C GLU A 346 0.92 -27.60 6.61
N MET A 347 0.82 -26.57 5.75
CA MET A 347 -0.37 -26.30 4.95
C MET A 347 -0.57 -27.37 3.87
N PRO A 348 -1.84 -27.78 3.59
CA PRO A 348 -2.14 -28.94 2.71
C PRO A 348 -1.54 -28.84 1.30
N ASP A 349 -1.54 -27.65 0.71
CA ASP A 349 -1.13 -27.44 -0.69
C ASP A 349 0.32 -26.98 -0.83
N PHE A 350 1.07 -26.92 0.27
CA PHE A 350 2.45 -26.44 0.23
C PHE A 350 3.38 -27.47 -0.42
N LYS A 351 4.10 -27.03 -1.46
CA LYS A 351 5.00 -27.89 -2.25
C LYS A 351 6.49 -27.59 -2.02
N GLY A 352 6.80 -26.83 -0.96
CA GLY A 352 8.17 -26.45 -0.61
C GLY A 352 8.62 -25.11 -1.16
N TYR A 353 7.73 -24.32 -1.73
CA TYR A 353 8.07 -23.03 -2.35
C TYR A 353 7.37 -21.88 -1.67
N LEU A 354 8.14 -20.98 -1.02
CA LEU A 354 7.63 -19.70 -0.56
C LEU A 354 7.53 -18.74 -1.76
N SER A 355 6.39 -18.08 -1.91
CA SER A 355 6.13 -17.17 -3.03
C SER A 355 6.78 -15.80 -2.84
N ASP A 356 6.91 -15.36 -1.58
CA ASP A 356 7.59 -14.13 -1.20
C ASP A 356 8.06 -14.20 0.26
N LEU A 357 9.31 -13.83 0.50
CA LEU A 357 9.88 -13.61 1.83
C LEU A 357 10.38 -12.17 1.87
N GLY A 358 9.46 -11.24 2.11
CA GLY A 358 9.74 -9.81 1.90
C GLY A 358 8.84 -8.88 2.71
N GLY A 359 8.63 -7.69 2.19
CA GLY A 359 7.81 -6.64 2.80
C GLY A 359 7.39 -5.60 1.77
N PRO A 360 6.96 -4.40 2.19
CA PRO A 360 6.58 -3.32 1.28
C PRO A 360 7.68 -2.94 0.28
N SER A 361 8.94 -3.21 0.65
CA SER A 361 10.11 -3.23 -0.22
C SER A 361 10.99 -4.40 0.20
N ALA A 362 11.46 -5.23 -0.73
CA ALA A 362 12.13 -6.49 -0.42
C ALA A 362 13.36 -6.32 0.49
N ASN A 363 14.12 -5.23 0.31
CA ASN A 363 15.42 -5.03 0.94
C ASN A 363 15.48 -3.84 1.92
N MET A 364 14.47 -3.73 2.81
CA MET A 364 14.48 -2.73 3.87
C MET A 364 14.43 -3.33 5.30
N TYR A 365 14.50 -4.65 5.42
CA TYR A 365 14.43 -5.34 6.69
C TYR A 365 15.53 -4.87 7.66
N ARG A 366 15.15 -4.49 8.89
CA ARG A 366 16.02 -3.95 9.96
C ARG A 366 16.79 -2.67 9.63
N MET A 367 16.47 -2.01 8.52
CA MET A 367 17.11 -0.74 8.18
C MET A 367 16.50 0.41 8.98
N LYS A 368 17.35 1.20 9.62
CA LYS A 368 16.98 2.35 10.45
C LYS A 368 18.06 3.43 10.46
N GLY A 369 17.81 4.56 11.09
CA GLY A 369 18.85 5.56 11.34
C GLY A 369 19.95 5.05 12.29
N LYS A 370 21.20 5.40 12.01
CA LYS A 370 22.35 5.12 12.89
C LYS A 370 22.24 5.90 14.21
N ASP A 371 21.83 7.17 14.12
CA ASP A 371 21.54 8.04 15.26
C ASP A 371 20.06 8.43 15.23
N GLU A 372 19.30 7.94 16.21
CA GLU A 372 17.86 8.19 16.32
C GLU A 372 17.55 9.66 16.66
N ARG A 373 18.47 10.41 17.31
CA ARG A 373 18.32 11.83 17.60
C ARG A 373 18.23 12.67 16.31
N ILE A 374 18.95 12.27 15.25
CA ILE A 374 18.85 12.87 13.93
C ILE A 374 17.48 12.56 13.30
N CYS A 375 17.05 11.30 13.40
CA CYS A 375 15.74 10.87 12.90
C CYS A 375 14.58 11.57 13.62
N ALA A 376 14.69 11.78 14.92
CA ALA A 376 13.68 12.44 15.73
C ALA A 376 13.35 13.89 15.26
N LYS A 377 14.34 14.59 14.68
CA LYS A 377 14.19 15.95 14.14
C LYS A 377 13.89 15.98 12.63
N CYS A 378 13.89 14.81 11.97
CA CYS A 378 13.80 14.73 10.52
C CYS A 378 12.37 14.92 10.03
N LYS A 379 12.17 15.85 9.07
CA LYS A 379 10.90 16.14 8.38
C LYS A 379 10.82 15.53 6.98
N LYS A 380 11.93 14.91 6.48
CA LYS A 380 11.99 14.42 5.11
C LYS A 380 11.08 13.21 4.92
N PRO A 381 10.28 13.16 3.85
CA PRO A 381 9.40 12.03 3.58
C PRO A 381 10.14 10.78 3.09
N SER A 382 11.40 10.92 2.62
CA SER A 382 12.22 9.83 2.12
C SER A 382 13.61 9.80 2.76
N CYS A 383 14.16 8.60 2.99
CA CYS A 383 15.55 8.41 3.40
C CYS A 383 16.50 8.11 2.22
N ILE A 384 15.96 8.03 1.00
CA ILE A 384 16.74 7.65 -0.19
C ILE A 384 16.53 8.57 -1.39
N SER A 385 15.60 9.52 -1.32
CA SER A 385 15.39 10.53 -2.36
C SER A 385 15.57 11.94 -1.78
N PRO A 386 16.23 12.87 -2.49
CA PRO A 386 16.93 12.71 -3.78
C PRO A 386 18.24 11.93 -3.68
N VAL A 387 18.78 11.78 -2.49
CA VAL A 387 20.02 11.04 -2.20
C VAL A 387 19.85 10.19 -0.96
N VAL A 388 20.58 9.08 -0.88
CA VAL A 388 20.58 8.20 0.30
C VAL A 388 21.08 8.97 1.53
N CYS A 389 20.31 8.91 2.60
CA CYS A 389 20.60 9.61 3.86
C CYS A 389 21.87 9.07 4.49
N LYS A 390 22.82 9.94 4.82
CA LYS A 390 24.09 9.56 5.50
C LYS A 390 23.85 8.89 6.86
N ASN A 391 22.71 9.18 7.51
CA ASN A 391 22.32 8.56 8.77
C ASN A 391 21.63 7.21 8.60
N LEU A 392 21.35 6.75 7.36
CA LEU A 392 20.72 5.45 7.14
C LEU A 392 21.72 4.31 7.34
N ASN A 393 21.39 3.36 8.22
CA ASN A 393 22.05 2.06 8.26
C ASN A 393 21.35 1.13 7.26
N ALA A 394 21.97 0.89 6.12
CA ALA A 394 21.44 0.05 5.05
C ALA A 394 22.13 -1.32 4.99
N ASP A 395 22.36 -1.93 6.16
CA ASP A 395 22.98 -3.25 6.27
C ASP A 395 22.02 -4.34 5.80
N HIS A 396 22.44 -5.11 4.80
CA HIS A 396 21.70 -6.24 4.25
C HIS A 396 22.03 -7.58 4.94
N THR A 397 22.99 -7.61 5.85
CA THR A 397 23.41 -8.84 6.55
C THR A 397 22.28 -9.53 7.32
N PRO A 398 21.41 -8.80 8.07
CA PRO A 398 20.29 -9.43 8.77
C PRO A 398 19.29 -10.11 7.83
N LEU A 399 19.11 -9.56 6.62
CA LEU A 399 18.22 -10.12 5.62
C LEU A 399 18.79 -11.40 5.00
N LEU A 400 20.11 -11.42 4.72
CA LEU A 400 20.81 -12.63 4.29
C LEU A 400 20.73 -13.75 5.33
N ASP A 401 20.79 -13.41 6.61
CA ASP A 401 20.63 -14.38 7.71
C ASP A 401 19.23 -15.01 7.73
N ILE A 402 18.19 -14.23 7.46
CA ILE A 402 16.81 -14.73 7.32
C ILE A 402 16.73 -15.72 6.15
N TYR A 403 17.24 -15.36 4.98
CA TYR A 403 17.18 -16.22 3.80
C TYR A 403 17.87 -17.56 4.04
N LYS A 404 19.11 -17.53 4.58
CA LYS A 404 19.85 -18.74 4.91
C LYS A 404 19.15 -19.61 5.96
N ALA A 405 18.51 -18.98 6.94
CA ALA A 405 17.81 -19.71 8.00
C ALA A 405 16.53 -20.37 7.48
N VAL A 406 15.78 -19.68 6.64
CA VAL A 406 14.55 -20.20 6.00
C VAL A 406 14.88 -21.35 5.05
N ASP A 407 15.89 -21.20 4.20
CA ASP A 407 16.27 -22.24 3.22
C ASP A 407 16.78 -23.54 3.87
N ARG A 408 17.21 -23.47 5.14
CA ARG A 408 17.62 -24.66 5.92
C ARG A 408 16.46 -25.38 6.62
N LEU A 409 15.25 -24.80 6.62
CA LEU A 409 14.12 -25.44 7.29
C LEU A 409 13.64 -26.68 6.53
N PRO A 410 13.34 -27.76 7.24
CA PRO A 410 12.73 -28.94 6.63
C PRO A 410 11.44 -28.58 5.88
N GLY A 411 11.26 -29.13 4.69
CA GLY A 411 10.10 -28.86 3.84
C GLY A 411 10.22 -27.64 2.94
N ILE A 412 11.25 -26.79 3.09
CA ILE A 412 11.55 -25.69 2.17
C ILE A 412 12.49 -26.19 1.07
N LYS A 413 12.06 -26.08 -0.17
CA LYS A 413 12.87 -26.32 -1.36
C LYS A 413 13.49 -25.02 -1.88
N LYS A 414 12.72 -23.93 -1.82
CA LYS A 414 13.17 -22.61 -2.26
C LYS A 414 12.30 -21.50 -1.68
N SER A 415 12.92 -20.40 -1.29
CA SER A 415 12.24 -19.16 -0.95
C SER A 415 12.43 -18.14 -2.07
N PHE A 416 11.34 -17.60 -2.59
CA PHE A 416 11.37 -16.55 -3.62
C PHE A 416 11.16 -15.18 -3.01
N ILE A 417 11.59 -14.16 -3.75
CA ILE A 417 11.34 -12.75 -3.46
C ILE A 417 10.46 -12.21 -4.58
N GLY A 418 9.20 -11.97 -4.25
CA GLY A 418 8.19 -11.39 -5.14
C GLY A 418 8.02 -9.88 -4.98
N SER A 419 8.44 -9.34 -3.84
CA SER A 419 8.41 -7.92 -3.50
C SER A 419 9.40 -7.10 -4.31
N GLY A 420 9.11 -5.81 -4.53
CA GLY A 420 9.96 -4.91 -5.30
C GLY A 420 11.30 -4.60 -4.60
N VAL A 421 12.39 -4.71 -5.35
CA VAL A 421 13.75 -4.46 -4.85
C VAL A 421 14.14 -3.00 -5.10
N ARG A 422 14.70 -2.36 -4.08
CA ARG A 422 15.30 -1.02 -4.15
C ARG A 422 16.75 -1.14 -4.57
N TYR A 423 16.98 -1.17 -5.88
CA TYR A 423 18.32 -1.29 -6.46
C TYR A 423 19.19 -0.04 -6.21
N ASP A 424 18.59 1.11 -5.95
CA ASP A 424 19.31 2.32 -5.53
C ASP A 424 20.06 2.14 -4.20
N LEU A 425 19.52 1.39 -3.24
CA LEU A 425 20.25 1.00 -2.02
C LEU A 425 21.41 0.06 -2.30
N LEU A 426 21.25 -0.82 -3.29
CA LEU A 426 22.28 -1.81 -3.66
C LEU A 426 23.43 -1.18 -4.44
N LEU A 427 23.16 -0.13 -5.20
CA LEU A 427 24.14 0.56 -6.04
C LEU A 427 24.81 1.74 -5.34
N HIS A 428 24.23 2.19 -4.21
CA HIS A 428 24.79 3.31 -3.46
C HIS A 428 26.16 2.94 -2.87
N ARG A 429 27.12 3.84 -3.02
CA ARG A 429 28.46 3.67 -2.44
C ARG A 429 28.46 4.28 -1.04
N TYR A 430 28.49 3.41 -0.05
CA TYR A 430 28.57 3.80 1.36
C TYR A 430 30.03 4.08 1.76
N ALA A 431 30.24 4.99 2.71
CA ALA A 431 31.56 5.23 3.28
C ALA A 431 32.08 4.02 4.07
N ASP A 432 31.16 3.23 4.63
CA ASP A 432 31.46 1.99 5.32
C ASP A 432 31.53 0.84 4.30
N GLU A 433 32.71 0.28 4.10
CA GLU A 433 32.93 -0.78 3.12
C GLU A 433 32.21 -2.09 3.48
N SER A 434 31.89 -2.31 4.75
CA SER A 434 31.11 -3.48 5.18
C SER A 434 29.69 -3.45 4.59
N LEU A 435 29.07 -2.27 4.50
CA LEU A 435 27.76 -2.09 3.89
C LEU A 435 27.79 -2.32 2.37
N ASN A 436 28.88 -1.89 1.70
CA ASN A 436 29.07 -2.15 0.27
C ASN A 436 29.17 -3.65 0.00
N LYS A 437 29.97 -4.37 0.82
CA LYS A 437 30.11 -5.82 0.71
C LYS A 437 28.79 -6.55 1.00
N ALA A 438 28.06 -6.12 2.02
CA ALA A 438 26.74 -6.68 2.35
C ALA A 438 25.73 -6.49 1.20
N ALA A 439 25.69 -5.30 0.60
CA ALA A 439 24.83 -5.00 -0.56
C ALA A 439 25.20 -5.84 -1.79
N GLN A 440 26.50 -6.02 -2.06
CA GLN A 440 26.97 -6.86 -3.16
C GLN A 440 26.61 -8.33 -2.94
N THR A 441 26.89 -8.86 -1.72
CA THR A 441 26.57 -10.25 -1.36
C THR A 441 25.06 -10.51 -1.44
N TYR A 442 24.24 -9.56 -0.95
CA TYR A 442 22.80 -9.64 -1.05
C TYR A 442 22.32 -9.66 -2.52
N THR A 443 22.88 -8.79 -3.36
CA THR A 443 22.51 -8.72 -4.78
C THR A 443 22.78 -10.03 -5.51
N GLU A 444 23.95 -10.62 -5.25
CA GLU A 444 24.33 -11.91 -5.84
C GLU A 444 23.43 -13.05 -5.33
N GLU A 445 23.21 -13.15 -4.03
CA GLU A 445 22.35 -14.16 -3.40
C GLU A 445 20.91 -14.07 -3.92
N LEU A 446 20.35 -12.85 -3.94
CA LEU A 446 19.00 -12.59 -4.48
C LEU A 446 18.86 -13.14 -5.90
N ILE A 447 19.75 -12.73 -6.81
CA ILE A 447 19.65 -13.10 -8.22
C ILE A 447 19.92 -14.60 -8.41
N ALA A 448 20.94 -15.14 -7.76
CA ALA A 448 21.35 -16.54 -7.94
C ALA A 448 20.30 -17.52 -7.37
N ARG A 449 19.62 -17.19 -6.26
CA ARG A 449 18.84 -18.16 -5.51
C ARG A 449 17.37 -17.83 -5.32
N HIS A 450 16.99 -16.55 -5.25
CA HIS A 450 15.65 -16.13 -4.81
C HIS A 450 14.76 -15.55 -5.91
N VAL A 451 15.22 -15.54 -7.16
CA VAL A 451 14.40 -15.16 -8.32
C VAL A 451 13.76 -16.39 -8.96
N SER A 452 12.44 -16.35 -9.15
CA SER A 452 11.64 -17.45 -9.73
C SER A 452 11.64 -17.47 -11.28
N GLY A 453 12.71 -16.95 -11.90
CA GLY A 453 12.84 -16.78 -13.36
C GLY A 453 12.51 -15.36 -13.84
N ARG A 454 11.72 -14.57 -13.11
CA ARG A 454 11.35 -13.20 -13.47
C ARG A 454 11.47 -12.28 -12.24
N LEU A 455 12.39 -11.31 -12.28
CA LEU A 455 12.53 -10.30 -11.24
C LEU A 455 11.81 -9.02 -11.65
N LYS A 456 10.82 -8.63 -10.87
CA LYS A 456 10.09 -7.38 -11.04
C LYS A 456 10.90 -6.22 -10.46
N VAL A 457 11.11 -5.19 -11.24
CA VAL A 457 11.79 -3.96 -10.82
C VAL A 457 10.99 -2.75 -11.28
N ALA A 458 11.09 -1.66 -10.55
CA ALA A 458 10.24 -0.50 -10.75
C ALA A 458 11.08 0.77 -11.07
N PRO A 459 11.65 0.91 -12.30
CA PRO A 459 12.26 2.16 -12.72
C PRO A 459 11.23 3.29 -12.86
N GLU A 460 9.97 2.98 -13.18
CA GLU A 460 8.79 3.83 -13.34
C GLU A 460 8.81 4.74 -14.56
N HIS A 461 9.94 5.31 -14.92
CA HIS A 461 10.15 6.15 -16.11
C HIS A 461 11.61 6.09 -16.58
N THR A 462 11.91 6.69 -17.74
CA THR A 462 13.29 6.78 -18.28
C THR A 462 13.85 8.20 -18.27
N GLN A 463 13.00 9.22 -18.06
CA GLN A 463 13.40 10.62 -18.04
C GLN A 463 13.63 11.08 -16.60
N ASP A 464 14.82 11.62 -16.31
CA ASP A 464 15.23 11.96 -14.95
C ASP A 464 14.38 13.10 -14.33
N GLU A 465 13.89 14.04 -15.12
CA GLU A 465 13.01 15.09 -14.62
C GLU A 465 11.66 14.53 -14.14
N VAL A 466 11.10 13.53 -14.85
CA VAL A 466 9.89 12.82 -14.41
C VAL A 466 10.18 11.98 -13.17
N LEU A 467 11.33 11.27 -13.16
CA LEU A 467 11.76 10.47 -12.01
C LEU A 467 11.98 11.30 -10.75
N LYS A 468 12.49 12.53 -10.90
CA LYS A 468 12.63 13.50 -9.81
C LYS A 468 11.27 13.85 -9.19
N GLN A 469 10.26 14.12 -10.03
CA GLN A 469 8.88 14.34 -9.56
C GLN A 469 8.29 13.09 -8.87
N MET A 470 8.66 11.90 -9.32
CA MET A 470 8.26 10.63 -8.71
C MET A 470 9.03 10.30 -7.42
N ARG A 471 10.09 11.04 -7.07
CA ARG A 471 11.06 10.69 -6.01
C ARG A 471 11.69 9.32 -6.24
N LYS A 472 12.07 9.06 -7.50
CA LYS A 472 12.74 7.81 -7.93
C LYS A 472 14.19 8.09 -8.33
N PRO A 473 15.07 7.08 -8.28
CA PRO A 473 16.44 7.22 -8.75
C PRO A 473 16.50 7.42 -10.27
N SER A 474 17.61 8.02 -10.76
CA SER A 474 17.87 8.15 -12.20
C SER A 474 17.79 6.80 -12.91
N PHE A 475 17.29 6.81 -14.15
CA PHE A 475 17.21 5.61 -14.99
C PHE A 475 18.58 4.98 -15.28
N SER A 476 19.64 5.75 -15.22
CA SER A 476 21.02 5.23 -15.34
C SER A 476 21.33 4.13 -14.32
N GLN A 477 20.77 4.22 -13.10
CA GLN A 477 20.93 3.20 -12.07
C GLN A 477 20.22 1.88 -12.45
N PHE A 478 19.06 1.96 -13.11
CA PHE A 478 18.44 0.75 -13.65
C PHE A 478 19.36 0.05 -14.67
N GLY A 479 20.02 0.81 -15.55
CA GLY A 479 21.00 0.29 -16.49
C GLY A 479 22.19 -0.38 -15.80
N GLN A 480 22.68 0.21 -14.70
CA GLN A 480 23.76 -0.40 -13.90
C GLN A 480 23.28 -1.70 -13.22
N PHE A 481 22.10 -1.70 -12.62
CA PHE A 481 21.53 -2.90 -12.01
C PHE A 481 21.31 -4.01 -13.04
N LYS A 482 20.81 -3.68 -14.25
CA LYS A 482 20.66 -4.64 -15.35
C LYS A 482 21.99 -5.31 -15.71
N LYS A 483 23.08 -4.55 -15.81
CA LYS A 483 24.42 -5.11 -16.09
C LYS A 483 24.85 -6.12 -15.01
N ILE A 484 24.59 -5.82 -13.73
CA ILE A 484 24.88 -6.74 -12.62
C ILE A 484 24.01 -7.99 -12.73
N PHE A 485 22.71 -7.82 -12.97
CA PHE A 485 21.77 -8.91 -13.14
C PHE A 485 22.19 -9.86 -14.28
N ASP A 486 22.53 -9.31 -15.44
CA ASP A 486 22.97 -10.09 -16.59
C ASP A 486 24.32 -10.80 -16.32
N LYS A 487 25.23 -10.15 -15.56
CA LYS A 487 26.52 -10.76 -15.17
C LYS A 487 26.29 -11.97 -14.26
N VAL A 488 25.46 -11.85 -13.22
CA VAL A 488 25.16 -12.94 -12.29
C VAL A 488 24.45 -14.09 -13.01
N ASN A 489 23.49 -13.78 -13.89
CA ASN A 489 22.83 -14.81 -14.70
C ASN A 489 23.84 -15.63 -15.52
N ARG A 490 24.80 -14.98 -16.19
CA ARG A 490 25.85 -15.68 -16.95
C ARG A 490 26.74 -16.51 -16.04
N GLN A 491 27.12 -15.95 -14.88
CA GLN A 491 28.01 -16.61 -13.92
C GLN A 491 27.41 -17.91 -13.38
N TYR A 492 26.10 -17.93 -13.13
CA TYR A 492 25.39 -19.09 -12.56
C TYR A 492 24.61 -19.90 -13.60
N GLY A 493 24.77 -19.63 -14.90
CA GLY A 493 24.07 -20.35 -15.97
C GLY A 493 22.54 -20.21 -15.91
N LEU A 494 22.02 -19.06 -15.45
CA LEU A 494 20.59 -18.82 -15.27
C LEU A 494 19.97 -18.15 -16.49
N ASN A 495 18.68 -18.42 -16.73
CA ASN A 495 17.89 -17.81 -17.79
C ASN A 495 16.73 -17.00 -17.19
N GLN A 496 17.07 -15.97 -16.43
CA GLN A 496 16.09 -15.11 -15.75
C GLN A 496 15.90 -13.80 -16.53
N GLN A 497 14.77 -13.15 -16.31
CA GLN A 497 14.39 -11.89 -16.96
C GLN A 497 14.09 -10.80 -15.95
N LEU A 498 14.51 -9.57 -16.24
CA LEU A 498 14.02 -8.36 -15.57
C LEU A 498 12.70 -7.93 -16.21
N ILE A 499 11.71 -7.66 -15.37
CA ILE A 499 10.41 -7.17 -15.79
C ILE A 499 10.25 -5.74 -15.24
N PRO A 500 10.54 -4.71 -16.05
CA PRO A 500 10.44 -3.34 -15.61
C PRO A 500 8.98 -2.86 -15.58
N TYR A 501 8.62 -2.13 -14.50
CA TYR A 501 7.36 -1.40 -14.37
C TYR A 501 7.54 0.04 -14.82
N PHE A 502 6.55 0.55 -15.58
CA PHE A 502 6.51 1.94 -16.02
C PHE A 502 5.14 2.57 -15.80
N ILE A 503 5.16 3.88 -15.49
CA ILE A 503 3.96 4.68 -15.23
C ILE A 503 3.90 5.84 -16.25
N SER A 504 2.77 5.96 -16.95
CA SER A 504 2.45 7.13 -17.78
C SER A 504 1.57 8.13 -17.02
N SER A 505 1.48 9.33 -17.53
CA SER A 505 0.57 10.37 -17.02
C SER A 505 0.80 10.80 -15.57
N HIS A 506 1.97 10.51 -15.01
CA HIS A 506 2.38 11.07 -13.72
C HIS A 506 2.53 12.60 -13.85
N PRO A 507 2.21 13.38 -12.83
CA PRO A 507 2.53 14.82 -12.83
C PRO A 507 3.99 15.08 -13.21
N GLY A 508 4.21 16.02 -14.11
CA GLY A 508 5.51 16.30 -14.73
C GLY A 508 5.84 15.48 -15.97
N CYS A 509 5.06 14.46 -16.32
CA CYS A 509 5.28 13.64 -17.51
C CYS A 509 4.52 14.19 -18.71
N THR A 510 5.23 14.48 -19.80
CA THR A 510 4.69 14.95 -21.08
C THR A 510 4.65 13.84 -22.14
N GLU A 511 4.02 14.11 -23.27
CA GLU A 511 4.05 13.20 -24.42
C GLU A 511 5.46 13.04 -24.98
N ALA A 512 6.31 14.09 -24.89
CA ALA A 512 7.71 14.04 -25.31
C ALA A 512 8.52 13.06 -24.44
N ASP A 513 8.30 13.08 -23.12
CA ASP A 513 8.96 12.17 -22.20
C ASP A 513 8.59 10.70 -22.48
N MET A 514 7.32 10.46 -22.83
CA MET A 514 6.84 9.14 -23.19
C MET A 514 7.40 8.66 -24.54
N ALA A 515 7.61 9.57 -25.49
CA ALA A 515 8.25 9.27 -26.75
C ALA A 515 9.71 8.85 -26.58
N GLU A 516 10.46 9.58 -25.75
CA GLU A 516 11.84 9.21 -25.40
C GLU A 516 11.87 7.86 -24.63
N LEU A 517 10.92 7.61 -23.74
CA LEU A 517 10.77 6.30 -23.06
C LEU A 517 10.59 5.18 -24.08
N ALA A 518 9.76 5.38 -25.10
CA ALA A 518 9.54 4.37 -26.15
C ALA A 518 10.84 4.07 -26.92
N VAL A 519 11.63 5.07 -27.27
CA VAL A 519 12.94 4.91 -27.93
C VAL A 519 13.91 4.12 -27.04
N ILE A 520 14.01 4.48 -25.76
CA ILE A 520 14.92 3.81 -24.83
C ILE A 520 14.49 2.35 -24.61
N THR A 521 13.21 2.09 -24.43
CA THR A 521 12.72 0.71 -24.23
C THR A 521 12.88 -0.14 -25.48
N LYS A 522 12.77 0.45 -26.68
CA LYS A 522 13.11 -0.20 -27.96
C LYS A 522 14.59 -0.57 -28.00
N SER A 523 15.50 0.36 -27.66
CA SER A 523 16.95 0.10 -27.69
C SER A 523 17.39 -0.98 -26.69
N LEU A 524 16.62 -1.16 -25.61
CA LEU A 524 16.84 -2.21 -24.60
C LEU A 524 16.10 -3.52 -24.91
N HIS A 525 15.41 -3.60 -26.06
CA HIS A 525 14.59 -4.74 -26.48
C HIS A 525 13.49 -5.14 -25.50
N PHE A 526 12.94 -4.17 -24.74
CA PHE A 526 11.81 -4.40 -23.85
C PHE A 526 10.48 -4.22 -24.60
N GLN A 527 9.71 -5.30 -24.73
CA GLN A 527 8.27 -5.22 -24.99
C GLN A 527 7.57 -5.15 -23.65
N LEU A 528 7.01 -3.98 -23.33
CA LEU A 528 6.51 -3.69 -21.99
C LEU A 528 5.23 -4.47 -21.70
N GLU A 529 5.22 -5.24 -20.62
CA GLU A 529 4.07 -6.00 -20.13
C GLU A 529 3.42 -5.34 -18.90
N GLN A 530 4.23 -4.70 -18.05
CA GLN A 530 3.82 -4.11 -16.79
C GLN A 530 3.82 -2.59 -16.90
N VAL A 531 2.72 -2.06 -17.40
CA VAL A 531 2.51 -0.62 -17.60
C VAL A 531 1.23 -0.17 -16.91
N GLN A 532 1.30 1.00 -16.28
CA GLN A 532 0.17 1.60 -15.59
C GLN A 532 0.03 3.07 -15.97
N ASP A 533 -1.20 3.54 -16.03
CA ASP A 533 -1.46 4.98 -16.02
C ASP A 533 -1.52 5.45 -14.57
N PHE A 534 -0.97 6.61 -14.28
CA PHE A 534 -1.06 7.21 -12.96
C PHE A 534 -2.53 7.34 -12.54
N THR A 535 -2.85 6.77 -11.38
CA THR A 535 -4.17 6.90 -10.75
C THR A 535 -4.02 7.76 -9.51
N PRO A 536 -4.58 8.98 -9.51
CA PRO A 536 -4.54 9.84 -8.33
C PRO A 536 -5.18 9.14 -7.12
N THR A 537 -4.40 8.98 -6.07
CA THR A 537 -4.83 8.35 -4.82
C THR A 537 -4.66 9.37 -3.69
N PRO A 538 -5.66 9.60 -2.84
CA PRO A 538 -5.58 10.58 -1.76
C PRO A 538 -4.32 10.40 -0.90
N MET A 539 -3.84 11.46 -0.26
CA MET A 539 -2.65 11.50 0.60
C MET A 539 -1.32 11.18 -0.09
N THR A 540 -1.23 11.34 -1.40
CA THR A 540 0.05 11.21 -2.13
C THR A 540 0.47 12.54 -2.75
N LEU A 541 1.78 12.83 -2.74
CA LEU A 541 2.34 14.04 -3.34
C LEU A 541 1.91 14.20 -4.80
N ALA A 542 1.92 13.10 -5.56
CA ALA A 542 1.54 13.12 -6.97
C ALA A 542 0.06 13.50 -7.17
N THR A 543 -0.82 13.09 -6.28
CA THR A 543 -2.23 13.48 -6.34
C THR A 543 -2.44 14.96 -6.06
N GLU A 544 -1.70 15.52 -5.12
CA GLU A 544 -1.75 16.96 -4.85
C GLU A 544 -1.20 17.78 -6.02
N MET A 545 -0.08 17.37 -6.62
CA MET A 545 0.42 17.98 -7.86
C MET A 545 -0.61 17.86 -9.00
N TYR A 546 -1.25 16.69 -9.13
CA TYR A 546 -2.28 16.46 -10.15
C TYR A 546 -3.48 17.39 -9.99
N TYR A 547 -3.99 17.54 -8.76
CA TYR A 547 -5.16 18.38 -8.47
C TYR A 547 -4.84 19.86 -8.51
N THR A 548 -3.79 20.27 -7.79
CA THR A 548 -3.48 21.68 -7.62
C THR A 548 -2.80 22.29 -8.84
N GLY A 549 -1.98 21.52 -9.55
CA GLY A 549 -1.09 21.99 -10.61
C GLY A 549 0.20 22.63 -10.07
N TYR A 550 0.48 22.46 -8.76
CA TYR A 550 1.66 22.99 -8.08
C TYR A 550 2.37 21.89 -7.30
N HIS A 551 3.69 21.97 -7.23
CA HIS A 551 4.48 21.12 -6.35
C HIS A 551 4.37 21.62 -4.90
N PRO A 552 3.86 20.84 -3.92
CA PRO A 552 3.59 21.29 -2.55
C PRO A 552 4.78 21.89 -1.78
N TYR A 553 6.00 21.52 -2.12
CA TYR A 553 7.21 22.01 -1.44
C TYR A 553 7.83 23.24 -2.09
N THR A 554 7.85 23.32 -3.43
CA THR A 554 8.46 24.43 -4.16
C THR A 554 7.44 25.48 -4.61
N LEU A 555 6.17 25.12 -4.66
CA LEU A 555 5.04 25.90 -5.19
C LEU A 555 5.20 26.28 -6.68
N GLU A 556 6.10 25.60 -7.38
CA GLU A 556 6.25 25.71 -8.83
C GLU A 556 5.11 24.99 -9.56
N LYS A 557 4.75 25.49 -10.72
CA LYS A 557 3.74 24.86 -11.58
C LYS A 557 4.24 23.53 -12.11
N VAL A 558 3.37 22.51 -12.09
CA VAL A 558 3.64 21.16 -12.59
C VAL A 558 2.62 20.82 -13.68
N TYR A 559 3.11 20.42 -14.86
CA TYR A 559 2.26 19.90 -15.91
C TYR A 559 1.55 18.61 -15.48
N THR A 560 0.28 18.46 -15.84
CA THR A 560 -0.48 17.24 -15.58
C THR A 560 -1.41 16.91 -16.75
N ALA A 561 -1.36 15.66 -17.24
CA ALA A 561 -2.30 15.16 -18.23
C ALA A 561 -3.66 14.88 -17.58
N ARG A 562 -4.64 15.76 -17.80
CA ARG A 562 -5.96 15.67 -17.14
C ARG A 562 -7.01 15.01 -18.01
N SER A 563 -7.02 15.33 -19.32
CA SER A 563 -8.03 14.78 -20.22
C SER A 563 -7.75 13.30 -20.55
N LYS A 564 -8.80 12.58 -20.90
CA LYS A 564 -8.69 11.19 -21.36
C LYS A 564 -7.80 11.07 -22.60
N GLU A 565 -7.91 12.04 -23.50
CA GLU A 565 -7.14 12.10 -24.75
C GLU A 565 -5.65 12.24 -24.45
N GLN A 566 -5.27 13.15 -23.54
CA GLN A 566 -3.87 13.33 -23.11
C GLN A 566 -3.28 12.06 -22.49
N LYS A 567 -4.06 11.39 -21.62
CA LYS A 567 -3.62 10.12 -20.99
C LYS A 567 -3.45 9.01 -22.02
N LEU A 568 -4.37 8.87 -22.95
CA LEU A 568 -4.27 7.87 -24.03
C LEU A 568 -3.13 8.18 -24.98
N ALA A 569 -2.89 9.47 -25.29
CA ALA A 569 -1.74 9.90 -26.10
C ALA A 569 -0.41 9.52 -25.47
N GLN A 570 -0.29 9.63 -24.14
CA GLN A 570 0.90 9.16 -23.43
C GLN A 570 0.98 7.63 -23.39
N ARG A 571 -0.11 6.95 -23.03
CA ARG A 571 -0.14 5.49 -22.87
C ARG A 571 0.26 4.72 -24.13
N GLN A 572 -0.11 5.20 -25.30
CA GLN A 572 0.17 4.50 -26.57
C GLN A 572 1.67 4.27 -26.81
N PHE A 573 2.56 5.13 -26.29
CA PHE A 573 4.00 4.98 -26.43
C PHE A 573 4.57 3.73 -25.77
N PHE A 574 3.90 3.18 -24.77
CA PHE A 574 4.29 1.88 -24.21
C PHE A 574 4.19 0.74 -25.20
N PHE A 575 3.30 0.87 -26.19
CA PHE A 575 2.99 -0.16 -27.17
C PHE A 575 3.56 0.17 -28.55
N TRP A 576 4.71 0.87 -28.61
CA TRP A 576 5.38 1.26 -29.85
C TRP A 576 5.61 0.09 -30.82
N TYR A 577 5.75 -1.14 -30.31
CA TYR A 577 5.97 -2.36 -31.07
C TYR A 577 4.70 -2.92 -31.72
N LYS A 578 3.51 -2.42 -31.34
CA LYS A 578 2.23 -2.87 -31.91
C LYS A 578 1.91 -2.10 -33.20
N PRO A 579 1.54 -2.79 -34.30
CA PRO A 579 1.23 -2.14 -35.57
C PRO A 579 0.12 -1.08 -35.46
N GLU A 580 -0.92 -1.36 -34.67
CA GLU A 580 -2.04 -0.43 -34.44
C GLU A 580 -1.63 0.88 -33.78
N SER A 581 -0.61 0.87 -32.92
CA SER A 581 -0.11 2.06 -32.24
C SER A 581 0.76 2.94 -33.12
N ARG A 582 1.40 2.36 -34.16
CA ARG A 582 2.39 3.05 -35.01
C ARG A 582 1.83 4.31 -35.66
N ARG A 583 0.62 4.22 -36.25
CA ARG A 583 -0.03 5.38 -36.93
C ARG A 583 -0.26 6.53 -35.96
N GLN A 584 -0.82 6.23 -34.80
CA GLN A 584 -1.13 7.23 -33.79
C GLN A 584 0.13 7.88 -33.21
N ILE A 585 1.15 7.07 -32.88
CA ILE A 585 2.46 7.56 -32.41
C ILE A 585 3.10 8.47 -33.47
N THR A 586 3.09 8.07 -34.74
CA THR A 586 3.63 8.87 -35.84
C THR A 586 2.92 10.22 -35.94
N GLN A 587 1.59 10.25 -35.85
CA GLN A 587 0.82 11.49 -35.90
C GLN A 587 1.15 12.43 -34.73
N VAL A 588 1.28 11.89 -33.51
CA VAL A 588 1.66 12.68 -32.33
C VAL A 588 3.07 13.26 -32.52
N LEU A 589 4.03 12.46 -32.93
CA LEU A 589 5.40 12.89 -33.14
C LEU A 589 5.54 13.93 -34.28
N GLN A 590 4.73 13.79 -35.35
CA GLN A 590 4.66 14.79 -36.43
C GLN A 590 4.14 16.14 -35.90
N LYS A 591 3.05 16.12 -35.12
CA LYS A 591 2.53 17.36 -34.50
C LYS A 591 3.55 18.01 -33.54
N MET A 592 4.38 17.24 -32.90
CA MET A 592 5.45 17.71 -32.02
C MET A 592 6.71 18.16 -32.80
N GLY A 593 6.78 17.96 -34.10
CA GLY A 593 7.98 18.25 -34.92
C GLY A 593 9.14 17.27 -34.69
N ARG A 594 8.92 16.13 -33.98
CA ARG A 594 9.96 15.17 -33.58
C ARG A 594 10.16 14.08 -34.63
N LYS A 595 10.59 14.48 -35.84
CA LYS A 595 10.94 13.55 -36.91
C LYS A 595 12.08 12.59 -36.52
N ASP A 596 13.02 13.07 -35.70
CA ASP A 596 14.12 12.28 -35.15
C ASP A 596 13.63 11.03 -34.39
N LEU A 597 12.56 11.17 -33.58
CA LEU A 597 11.98 10.04 -32.84
C LEU A 597 11.19 9.09 -33.74
N ILE A 598 10.55 9.60 -34.80
CA ILE A 598 9.88 8.75 -35.79
C ILE A 598 10.90 7.83 -36.45
N GLU A 599 12.05 8.38 -36.86
CA GLU A 599 13.13 7.62 -37.47
C GLU A 599 13.70 6.56 -36.51
N LYS A 600 14.00 6.94 -35.26
CA LYS A 600 14.49 6.02 -34.22
C LYS A 600 13.49 4.89 -33.91
N LEU A 601 12.19 5.18 -33.88
CA LEU A 601 11.17 4.17 -33.58
C LEU A 601 10.81 3.32 -34.80
N PHE A 602 10.78 3.89 -36.00
CA PHE A 602 10.15 3.24 -37.16
C PHE A 602 10.99 3.28 -38.45
N GLY A 603 12.14 3.99 -38.45
CA GLY A 603 12.93 4.26 -39.67
C GLY A 603 13.81 3.12 -40.17
N GLN A 604 14.11 2.08 -39.37
CA GLN A 604 14.90 0.92 -39.82
C GLN A 604 14.02 -0.33 -39.93
N ARG A 605 13.91 -0.85 -41.18
CA ARG A 605 13.63 -2.25 -41.46
C ARG A 605 14.95 -3.02 -41.24
N GLY A 606 15.31 -3.30 -40.02
CA GLY A 606 16.46 -4.10 -39.66
C GLY A 606 16.18 -4.86 -38.39
N ASP A 607 16.15 -6.18 -38.50
CA ASP A 607 16.20 -7.17 -37.42
C ASP A 607 15.06 -7.19 -36.39
N MET A 608 13.86 -7.50 -36.85
CA MET A 608 12.94 -8.27 -36.01
C MET A 608 13.32 -9.75 -36.13
N ASN A 609 14.26 -10.22 -35.31
CA ASN A 609 14.33 -11.63 -35.02
C ASN A 609 12.99 -12.04 -34.39
N PRO A 610 12.27 -13.01 -34.93
CA PRO A 610 11.01 -13.44 -34.36
C PRO A 610 11.27 -14.01 -32.96
N ALA A 611 10.49 -13.57 -32.00
CA ALA A 611 10.49 -14.16 -30.65
C ALA A 611 10.42 -15.68 -30.75
N PRO A 612 11.17 -16.43 -29.90
CA PRO A 612 11.14 -17.89 -29.93
C PRO A 612 9.69 -18.36 -29.76
N ARG A 613 9.21 -19.14 -30.73
CA ARG A 613 7.88 -19.77 -30.72
C ARG A 613 7.71 -20.53 -29.40
N LYS A 614 6.69 -20.21 -28.63
CA LYS A 614 6.23 -21.03 -27.53
C LYS A 614 6.02 -22.46 -28.03
N ARG A 615 6.87 -23.38 -27.59
CA ARG A 615 6.52 -24.80 -27.65
C ARG A 615 5.39 -25.02 -26.64
N ARG A 616 4.32 -25.62 -27.13
CA ARG A 616 3.11 -26.01 -26.37
C ARG A 616 3.44 -26.94 -25.20
#